data_a67c92595d8e328108ea6a9020e1f54a
#
_entry.id   a67c92595d8e328108ea6a9020e1f54a
#
_cell.length_a   1.000
_cell.length_b   1.000
_cell.length_c   1.000
_cell.angle_alpha   90.00
_cell.angle_beta   90.00
_cell.angle_gamma   90.00
#
_symmetry.space_group_name_H-M   'P 1'
#
loop_
_entity.id
_entity.type
_entity.pdbx_description
1 polymer ?
#
loop_
_entity_poly.entity_id
_entity_poly.type
_entity_poly.pdbx_seq_one_letter_code
_entity_poly.pdbx_strand_id
1 'polypeptide(L)' 'MDNYKVFTDKGKWTIEANDDFDAMRKALFFCWRDGENFRRMESVKFHYTLQISIIDTNQFYTIP' A
#
# COMPACT_ATOMS: atom_id res chain seq x y z
N MET A 1 13.27 -9.09 7.07
CA MET A 1 12.21 -8.14 6.74
C MET A 1 12.67 -7.17 5.67
N ASP A 2 11.78 -6.77 4.82
CA ASP A 2 12.09 -5.86 3.72
C ASP A 2 11.50 -4.49 3.98
N ASN A 3 12.14 -3.46 3.41
CA ASN A 3 11.69 -2.08 3.53
C ASN A 3 10.86 -1.70 2.32
N TYR A 4 9.81 -0.92 2.55
CA TYR A 4 8.92 -0.42 1.51
C TYR A 4 8.68 1.07 1.72
N LYS A 5 8.65 1.82 0.62
CA LYS A 5 8.25 3.22 0.64
C LYS A 5 6.78 3.31 0.30
N VAL A 6 6.03 3.97 1.16
CA VAL A 6 4.59 4.19 0.96
C VAL A 6 4.38 5.64 0.55
N PHE A 7 3.67 5.84 -0.56
CA PHE A 7 3.35 7.17 -1.07
C PHE A 7 1.87 7.43 -0.88
N THR A 8 1.56 8.57 -0.28
CA THR A 8 0.19 8.96 0.00
C THR A 8 -0.06 10.38 -0.51
N ASP A 9 -1.29 10.86 -0.37
CA ASP A 9 -1.63 12.23 -0.72
C ASP A 9 -0.96 13.25 0.22
N LYS A 10 -0.45 12.82 1.36
CA LYS A 10 0.19 13.70 2.35
C LYS A 10 1.70 13.58 2.38
N GLY A 11 2.28 12.71 1.57
CA GLY A 11 3.71 12.55 1.52
C GLY A 11 4.13 11.11 1.36
N LYS A 12 5.30 10.79 1.91
CA LYS A 12 5.84 9.43 1.81
C LYS A 12 6.48 9.03 3.14
N TRP A 13 6.47 7.72 3.40
CA TRP A 13 7.09 7.17 4.60
C TRP A 13 7.50 5.73 4.31
N THR A 14 8.29 5.15 5.22
CA THR A 14 8.87 3.83 5.04
C THR A 14 8.33 2.87 6.10
N ILE A 15 8.07 1.64 5.69
CA ILE A 15 7.66 0.57 6.62
C ILE A 15 8.53 -0.66 6.38
N GLU A 16 8.57 -1.53 7.39
CA GLU A 16 9.17 -2.84 7.28
C GLU A 16 8.08 -3.89 7.29
N ALA A 17 8.23 -4.91 6.44
CA ALA A 17 7.26 -5.99 6.35
C ALA A 17 7.94 -7.28 5.90
N ASN A 18 7.29 -8.40 6.12
CA ASN A 18 7.82 -9.71 5.78
C ASN A 18 7.76 -9.99 4.28
N ASP A 19 6.71 -9.49 3.62
CA ASP A 19 6.50 -9.68 2.19
C ASP A 19 5.58 -8.58 1.67
N ASP A 20 5.28 -8.64 0.38
CA ASP A 20 4.45 -7.63 -0.27
C ASP A 20 3.03 -7.56 0.32
N PHE A 21 2.47 -8.72 0.61
CA PHE A 21 1.12 -8.77 1.16
C PHE A 21 1.08 -8.12 2.55
N ASP A 22 2.05 -8.47 3.40
CA ASP A 22 2.15 -7.89 4.74
C ASP A 22 2.38 -6.38 4.66
N ALA A 23 3.22 -5.93 3.72
CA ALA A 23 3.50 -4.52 3.52
C ALA A 23 2.25 -3.76 3.11
N MET A 24 1.49 -4.30 2.16
CA MET A 24 0.27 -3.67 1.69
C MET A 24 -0.76 -3.57 2.81
N ARG A 25 -0.94 -4.63 3.56
CA ARG A 25 -1.86 -4.65 4.68
C ARG A 25 -1.51 -3.58 5.71
N LYS A 26 -0.22 -3.47 6.06
CA LYS A 26 0.26 -2.47 7.02
C LYS A 26 0.09 -1.06 6.48
N ALA A 27 0.44 -0.84 5.21
CA ALA A 27 0.33 0.47 4.58
C ALA A 27 -1.12 0.96 4.59
N LEU A 28 -2.06 0.11 4.22
CA LEU A 28 -3.46 0.47 4.20
C LEU A 28 -3.99 0.75 5.59
N PHE A 29 -3.57 -0.03 6.58
CA PHE A 29 -3.97 0.18 7.96
C PHE A 29 -3.50 1.56 8.46
N PHE A 30 -2.24 1.89 8.21
CA PHE A 30 -1.70 3.17 8.67
C PHE A 30 -2.32 4.35 7.94
N CYS A 31 -2.57 4.20 6.64
CA CYS A 31 -3.27 5.24 5.88
C CYS A 31 -4.67 5.48 6.43
N TRP A 32 -5.40 4.42 6.70
CA TRP A 32 -6.73 4.52 7.28
C TRP A 32 -6.70 5.21 8.64
N ARG A 33 -5.77 4.78 9.50
CA ARG A 33 -5.67 5.33 10.85
C ARG A 33 -5.35 6.81 10.85
N ASP A 34 -4.44 7.23 9.96
CA ASP A 34 -3.93 8.60 9.93
C ASP A 34 -4.71 9.51 8.98
N GLY A 35 -5.73 8.99 8.32
CA GLY A 35 -6.54 9.78 7.39
C GLY A 35 -5.81 10.14 6.12
N GLU A 36 -4.86 9.31 5.67
CA GLU A 36 -4.14 9.50 4.43
C GLU A 36 -4.71 8.60 3.33
N ASN A 37 -4.59 9.05 2.09
CA ASN A 37 -5.02 8.25 0.96
C ASN A 37 -3.81 7.56 0.33
N PHE A 38 -3.86 6.25 0.26
CA PHE A 38 -2.80 5.44 -0.32
C PHE A 38 -2.73 5.69 -1.83
N ARG A 39 -1.51 5.91 -2.35
CA ARG A 39 -1.31 6.07 -3.79
C ARG A 39 -0.56 4.90 -4.39
N ARG A 40 0.62 4.60 -3.84
CA ARG A 40 1.41 3.46 -4.30
C ARG A 40 2.44 3.11 -3.24
N MET A 41 3.08 1.98 -3.41
CA MET A 41 4.15 1.52 -2.55
C MET A 41 5.26 0.96 -3.42
N GLU A 42 6.51 1.19 -3.03
CA GLU A 42 7.67 0.68 -3.76
C GLU A 42 8.50 -0.21 -2.86
N SER A 43 8.92 -1.35 -3.40
CA SER A 43 9.88 -2.20 -2.72
C SER A 43 11.26 -1.55 -2.81
N VAL A 44 11.89 -1.29 -1.67
CA VAL A 44 13.23 -0.70 -1.65
C VAL A 44 14.26 -1.72 -2.15
N LYS A 45 14.08 -2.99 -1.79
CA LYS A 45 15.02 -4.04 -2.14
C LYS A 45 14.98 -4.40 -3.62
N PHE A 46 13.79 -4.54 -4.19
CA PHE A 46 13.60 -5.03 -5.54
C PHE A 46 13.22 -3.95 -6.55
N HIS A 47 12.94 -2.74 -6.10
CA HIS A 47 12.65 -1.57 -6.93
C HIS A 47 11.42 -1.71 -7.83
N TYR A 48 10.41 -2.47 -7.41
CA TYR A 48 9.15 -2.54 -8.13
C TYR A 48 8.06 -1.81 -7.37
N THR A 49 7.00 -1.45 -8.09
CA THR A 49 5.88 -0.67 -7.55
C THR A 49 4.67 -1.56 -7.34
N LEU A 50 4.00 -1.36 -6.22
CA LEU A 50 2.74 -2.01 -5.88
C LEU A 50 1.64 -0.97 -5.83
N GLN A 51 0.52 -1.25 -6.46
CA GLN A 51 -0.64 -0.36 -6.46
C GLN A 51 -1.91 -1.15 -6.24
N ILE A 52 -2.88 -0.51 -5.59
CA ILE A 52 -4.22 -1.06 -5.50
C ILE A 52 -5.01 -0.49 -6.66
N SER A 53 -5.55 -1.37 -7.50
CA SER A 53 -6.37 -0.94 -8.60
C SER A 53 -7.77 -0.59 -8.08
N ILE A 54 -8.23 0.59 -8.44
CA ILE A 54 -9.61 1.00 -8.14
C ILE A 54 -10.59 0.07 -8.82
N ILE A 55 -10.21 -0.43 -9.99
CA ILE A 55 -11.03 -1.38 -10.74
C ILE A 55 -11.24 -2.66 -9.92
N ASP A 56 -10.19 -3.16 -9.31
CA ASP A 56 -10.30 -4.35 -8.47
C ASP A 56 -11.21 -4.11 -7.28
N THR A 57 -11.11 -2.94 -6.67
CA THR A 57 -11.97 -2.57 -5.57
C THR A 57 -13.43 -2.53 -6.01
N ASN A 58 -13.70 -1.98 -7.17
CA ASN A 58 -15.06 -1.93 -7.72
C ASN A 58 -15.60 -3.32 -7.98
N GLN A 59 -14.77 -4.24 -8.42
CA GLN A 59 -15.18 -5.62 -8.63
C GLN A 59 -15.62 -6.30 -7.35
N PHE A 60 -14.96 -6.01 -6.25
CA PHE A 60 -15.37 -6.54 -4.96
C PHE A 60 -16.75 -6.09 -4.57
N TYR A 61 -17.10 -4.85 -4.88
CA TYR A 61 -18.40 -4.31 -4.52
C TYR A 61 -19.50 -4.73 -5.48
N THR A 62 -19.16 -5.10 -6.70
CA THR A 62 -20.16 -5.49 -7.70
C THR A 62 -20.41 -6.99 -7.70
N ILE A 63 -19.63 -7.77 -7.00
CA ILE A 63 -19.85 -9.21 -6.84
C ILE A 63 -20.62 -9.41 -5.54
N PRO A 64 -21.90 -9.64 -5.61
CA PRO A 64 -22.69 -9.86 -4.41
C PRO A 64 -22.43 -11.21 -3.79
#